data_cbf36b267b15556b55dbfaf76356d831
#
_entry.id   cbf36b267b15556b55dbfaf76356d831
#
_cell.length_a   1.000
_cell.length_b   1.000
_cell.length_c   1.000
_cell.angle_alpha   90.00
_cell.angle_beta   90.00
_cell.angle_gamma   90.00
#
_symmetry.space_group_name_H-M   'P 1'
#
loop_
_entity.id
_entity.type
_entity.pdbx_description
1 polymer ?
#
loop_
_entity_poly.entity_id
_entity_poly.type
_entity_poly.pdbx_seq_one_letter_code
_entity_poly.pdbx_strand_id
1 'polypeptide(L)'
;MAYELKHVFASLPQMERGVSKVIGGDPKGNNFLYTNGKCVIIRNIDNPAIADVYTEHAHQVTVAKYSPSGFYIASGDASGKVRIWDTTQKEHLLKYEYTPISGKVKDIAWTEDSKRMAVVGDGREKFGAVFLWDSGSSVGDLSGHSKLINSVDIKQNRPYRIVVGSDDQTGSFFEGPPFKFKFTLSRHSQFVNCVRFSPNGERFVTSGGDGMIFIYDGKTGEPIGSLGGEKSHNGGIYAVSWSPDSSQLISASGDKTVKLWDVGAGTAVTTFKMGTDVTDQQLGCLWQKDHLLSISLSGYINYLDKNNPDRPIRTIKGHSKSIQCLTVHKTDGRPNIYSGSHDGHINYWDADTGENDCFSGKGHSNQVSKAVVNDADELVTCSMDDTLRFTNINKKEYSASDVVKMDFQPKSVSVAAGGLSLAVCVEQIVLLKDKKKVFTLDSLGYEAEVGAIHPGGTTAAVGGKDEKIHLYSIQGNTLKDEGKTIDAKGTITEMAYSPNGAYLATVDDKKVAAVYSVADDYKGKTEYYGHHAKPVSLAWSPDSEHFATGGMDMMVYVWTVGDTDKRIKIPDTHRLHHVSDLAWIDGHTLVTGSHDACIKQWTLKY
;
A
#
# COMPACT_ATOMS: atom_id res chain seq x y z
N MET A 1 -18.94 -9.79 -19.51
CA MET A 1 -19.02 -9.00 -18.29
C MET A 1 -18.97 -7.51 -18.64
N ALA A 2 -19.72 -6.69 -17.91
CA ALA A 2 -19.79 -5.23 -18.16
C ALA A 2 -18.53 -4.46 -17.71
N TYR A 3 -17.61 -5.13 -17.02
CA TYR A 3 -16.35 -4.55 -16.54
C TYR A 3 -15.24 -5.60 -16.56
N GLU A 4 -14.01 -5.11 -16.64
CA GLU A 4 -12.80 -5.93 -16.59
C GLU A 4 -11.69 -5.16 -15.87
N LEU A 5 -10.98 -5.85 -14.98
CA LEU A 5 -9.80 -5.29 -14.31
C LEU A 5 -8.66 -5.20 -15.33
N LYS A 6 -8.20 -3.98 -15.61
CA LYS A 6 -7.14 -3.71 -16.59
C LYS A 6 -5.75 -3.67 -15.95
N HIS A 7 -5.59 -2.91 -14.87
CA HIS A 7 -4.30 -2.75 -14.16
C HIS A 7 -4.51 -2.72 -12.64
N VAL A 8 -3.51 -3.24 -11.93
CA VAL A 8 -3.36 -3.09 -10.47
C VAL A 8 -2.03 -2.41 -10.20
N PHE A 9 -2.06 -1.18 -9.69
CA PHE A 9 -0.87 -0.50 -9.19
C PHE A 9 -0.79 -0.75 -7.70
N ALA A 10 0.07 -1.68 -7.32
CA ALA A 10 0.11 -2.22 -5.97
C ALA A 10 0.74 -1.28 -4.96
N SER A 11 0.36 -1.47 -3.70
CA SER A 11 0.98 -0.81 -2.55
C SER A 11 2.42 -1.28 -2.35
N LEU A 12 3.20 -0.47 -1.65
CA LEU A 12 4.54 -0.82 -1.19
C LEU A 12 4.45 -1.70 0.07
N PRO A 13 5.55 -2.41 0.42
CA PRO A 13 5.63 -3.11 1.69
C PRO A 13 5.35 -2.16 2.87
N GLN A 14 4.61 -2.65 3.85
CA GLN A 14 4.43 -1.95 5.12
C GLN A 14 5.69 -2.13 5.97
N MET A 15 6.32 -1.02 6.33
CA MET A 15 7.60 -1.01 7.03
C MET A 15 7.45 -0.48 8.46
N GLU A 16 8.32 -0.98 9.34
CA GLU A 16 8.45 -0.50 10.71
C GLU A 16 9.95 -0.42 11.03
N ARG A 17 10.37 0.72 11.58
CA ARG A 17 11.78 0.95 11.93
C ARG A 17 12.25 -0.07 12.96
N GLY A 18 13.41 -0.68 12.70
CA GLY A 18 14.00 -1.68 13.60
C GLY A 18 13.41 -3.07 13.48
N VAL A 19 12.53 -3.30 12.52
CA VAL A 19 11.87 -4.60 12.30
C VAL A 19 12.21 -5.12 10.90
N SER A 20 12.65 -6.37 10.83
CA SER A 20 12.93 -7.06 9.57
C SER A 20 11.67 -7.20 8.72
N LYS A 21 11.80 -6.98 7.42
CA LYS A 21 10.73 -7.23 6.45
C LYS A 21 11.06 -8.42 5.60
N VAL A 22 10.22 -9.45 5.64
CA VAL A 22 10.41 -10.66 4.84
C VAL A 22 9.87 -10.46 3.44
N ILE A 23 10.72 -10.71 2.44
CA ILE A 23 10.32 -10.85 1.04
C ILE A 23 10.31 -12.34 0.73
N GLY A 24 9.19 -12.87 0.25
CA GLY A 24 9.08 -14.25 -0.20
C GLY A 24 9.52 -14.40 -1.66
N GLY A 25 10.37 -15.38 -1.92
CA GLY A 25 10.78 -15.75 -3.27
C GLY A 25 9.87 -16.83 -3.85
N ASP A 26 9.72 -16.82 -5.18
CA ASP A 26 8.99 -17.84 -5.93
C ASP A 26 9.96 -18.95 -6.33
N PRO A 27 9.67 -20.23 -6.02
CA PRO A 27 10.51 -21.35 -6.45
C PRO A 27 10.70 -21.45 -7.97
N LYS A 28 9.74 -20.96 -8.74
CA LYS A 28 9.84 -20.87 -10.20
C LYS A 28 10.62 -19.65 -10.67
N GLY A 29 10.96 -18.72 -9.77
CA GLY A 29 11.71 -17.51 -10.05
C GLY A 29 10.95 -16.40 -10.76
N ASN A 30 9.64 -16.52 -10.93
CA ASN A 30 8.83 -15.55 -11.69
C ASN A 30 8.35 -14.36 -10.85
N ASN A 31 7.99 -14.62 -9.59
CA ASN A 31 7.35 -13.63 -8.73
C ASN A 31 8.14 -13.41 -7.43
N PHE A 32 7.82 -12.34 -6.74
CA PHE A 32 8.16 -12.14 -5.34
C PHE A 32 6.93 -11.59 -4.61
N LEU A 33 6.91 -11.72 -3.30
CA LEU A 33 5.77 -11.30 -2.51
C LEU A 33 6.17 -10.65 -1.20
N TYR A 34 5.29 -9.82 -0.71
CA TYR A 34 5.41 -9.10 0.55
C TYR A 34 4.02 -8.73 1.07
N THR A 35 3.97 -8.11 2.24
CA THR A 35 2.71 -7.77 2.91
C THR A 35 2.57 -6.28 3.16
N ASN A 36 1.34 -5.79 3.08
CA ASN A 36 0.94 -4.46 3.50
C ASN A 36 -0.49 -4.52 4.08
N GLY A 37 -0.67 -4.07 5.33
CA GLY A 37 -1.96 -4.14 5.99
C GLY A 37 -2.51 -5.57 6.00
N LYS A 38 -3.70 -5.75 5.50
CA LYS A 38 -4.34 -7.08 5.37
C LYS A 38 -4.05 -7.78 4.04
N CYS A 39 -3.18 -7.21 3.23
CA CYS A 39 -2.92 -7.67 1.88
C CYS A 39 -1.60 -8.40 1.75
N VAL A 40 -1.60 -9.47 0.96
CA VAL A 40 -0.39 -10.07 0.39
C VAL A 40 -0.28 -9.57 -1.04
N ILE A 41 0.85 -8.97 -1.38
CA ILE A 41 1.13 -8.44 -2.72
C ILE A 41 2.08 -9.39 -3.42
N ILE A 42 1.69 -9.83 -4.62
CA ILE A 42 2.50 -10.69 -5.49
C ILE A 42 2.86 -9.88 -6.72
N ARG A 43 4.16 -9.71 -6.98
CA ARG A 43 4.65 -9.00 -8.16
C ARG A 43 5.50 -9.89 -9.04
N ASN A 44 5.38 -9.71 -10.36
CA ASN A 44 6.31 -10.35 -11.30
C ASN A 44 7.69 -9.68 -11.18
N ILE A 45 8.75 -10.47 -11.01
CA ILE A 45 10.09 -9.93 -10.76
C ILE A 45 10.69 -9.24 -11.99
N ASP A 46 10.38 -9.72 -13.20
CA ASP A 46 10.87 -9.12 -14.44
C ASP A 46 10.05 -7.88 -14.84
N ASN A 47 8.76 -7.89 -14.54
CA ASN A 47 7.86 -6.75 -14.76
C ASN A 47 6.99 -6.50 -13.52
N PRO A 48 7.51 -5.76 -12.53
CA PRO A 48 6.81 -5.56 -11.26
C PRO A 48 5.56 -4.68 -11.35
N ALA A 49 5.26 -4.09 -12.49
CA ALA A 49 3.97 -3.47 -12.76
C ALA A 49 2.83 -4.50 -12.82
N ILE A 50 3.14 -5.77 -13.13
CA ILE A 50 2.18 -6.88 -13.04
C ILE A 50 2.12 -7.32 -11.60
N ALA A 51 0.96 -7.10 -10.96
CA ALA A 51 0.75 -7.40 -9.56
C ALA A 51 -0.61 -8.06 -9.33
N ASP A 52 -0.67 -8.86 -8.27
CA ASP A 52 -1.88 -9.48 -7.77
C ASP A 52 -1.97 -9.24 -6.26
N VAL A 53 -3.18 -9.20 -5.72
CA VAL A 53 -3.44 -8.88 -4.31
C VAL A 53 -4.34 -9.94 -3.71
N TYR A 54 -3.89 -10.55 -2.61
CA TYR A 54 -4.69 -11.46 -1.80
C TYR A 54 -5.10 -10.77 -0.51
N THR A 55 -6.40 -10.66 -0.24
CA THR A 55 -6.94 -9.95 0.93
C THR A 55 -8.06 -10.77 1.56
N GLU A 56 -7.71 -11.72 2.43
CA GLU A 56 -8.67 -12.59 3.12
C GLU A 56 -8.40 -12.69 4.63
N HIS A 57 -7.33 -12.07 5.12
CA HIS A 57 -7.04 -12.01 6.55
C HIS A 57 -7.89 -10.97 7.26
N ALA A 58 -8.41 -11.31 8.43
CA ALA A 58 -9.13 -10.36 9.28
C ALA A 58 -8.20 -9.38 10.00
N HIS A 59 -6.93 -9.75 10.16
CA HIS A 59 -5.89 -8.98 10.85
C HIS A 59 -4.73 -8.64 9.90
N GLN A 60 -3.85 -7.76 10.33
CA GLN A 60 -2.65 -7.38 9.58
C GLN A 60 -1.83 -8.63 9.24
N VAL A 61 -1.52 -8.82 7.96
CA VAL A 61 -0.63 -9.87 7.47
C VAL A 61 0.81 -9.43 7.66
N THR A 62 1.62 -10.30 8.24
CA THR A 62 2.98 -9.96 8.64
C THR A 62 4.05 -10.67 7.82
N VAL A 63 3.73 -11.83 7.27
CA VAL A 63 4.66 -12.62 6.44
C VAL A 63 3.87 -13.50 5.47
N ALA A 64 4.46 -13.76 4.31
CA ALA A 64 3.94 -14.73 3.36
C ALA A 64 5.08 -15.41 2.62
N LYS A 65 4.95 -16.70 2.37
CA LYS A 65 5.95 -17.52 1.70
C LYS A 65 5.33 -18.55 0.77
N TYR A 66 5.92 -18.72 -0.41
CA TYR A 66 5.59 -19.83 -1.29
C TYR A 66 5.99 -21.17 -0.68
N SER A 67 5.19 -22.21 -0.90
CA SER A 67 5.65 -23.58 -0.74
C SER A 67 6.73 -23.89 -1.79
N PRO A 68 7.69 -24.76 -1.50
CA PRO A 68 8.72 -25.16 -2.48
C PRO A 68 8.14 -25.74 -3.79
N SER A 69 6.95 -26.32 -3.74
CA SER A 69 6.23 -26.77 -4.94
C SER A 69 5.78 -25.62 -5.84
N GLY A 70 5.64 -24.41 -5.30
CA GLY A 70 5.07 -23.26 -5.99
C GLY A 70 3.55 -23.26 -6.10
N PHE A 71 2.86 -24.31 -5.64
CA PHE A 71 1.40 -24.43 -5.77
C PHE A 71 0.63 -23.71 -4.68
N TYR A 72 1.27 -23.43 -3.53
CA TYR A 72 0.64 -22.80 -2.38
C TYR A 72 1.46 -21.64 -1.85
N ILE A 73 0.76 -20.71 -1.22
CA ILE A 73 1.35 -19.66 -0.38
C ILE A 73 0.79 -19.82 1.02
N ALA A 74 1.66 -19.72 2.03
CA ALA A 74 1.28 -19.59 3.42
C ALA A 74 1.45 -18.15 3.85
N SER A 75 0.41 -17.54 4.39
CA SER A 75 0.43 -16.18 4.94
C SER A 75 0.02 -16.18 6.39
N GLY A 76 0.81 -15.48 7.22
CA GLY A 76 0.60 -15.36 8.66
C GLY A 76 0.24 -13.94 9.06
N ASP A 77 -0.59 -13.80 10.09
CA ASP A 77 -1.08 -12.49 10.55
C ASP A 77 -0.75 -12.17 12.00
N ALA A 78 -1.15 -10.97 12.43
CA ALA A 78 -0.88 -10.48 13.78
C ALA A 78 -1.66 -11.23 14.88
N SER A 79 -2.69 -11.99 14.55
CA SER A 79 -3.42 -12.85 15.50
C SER A 79 -2.81 -14.23 15.69
N GLY A 80 -1.85 -14.59 14.86
CA GLY A 80 -1.25 -15.93 14.84
C GLY A 80 -1.85 -16.88 13.82
N LYS A 81 -2.84 -16.45 13.07
CA LYS A 81 -3.50 -17.24 12.04
C LYS A 81 -2.59 -17.39 10.82
N VAL A 82 -2.50 -18.61 10.29
CA VAL A 82 -1.81 -18.93 9.06
C VAL A 82 -2.82 -19.50 8.07
N ARG A 83 -2.92 -18.89 6.89
CA ARG A 83 -3.77 -19.33 5.79
C ARG A 83 -2.90 -19.91 4.69
N ILE A 84 -3.28 -21.08 4.19
CA ILE A 84 -2.60 -21.75 3.08
C ILE A 84 -3.55 -21.75 1.89
N TRP A 85 -3.15 -21.14 0.80
CA TRP A 85 -4.01 -20.88 -0.34
C TRP A 85 -3.33 -21.16 -1.67
N ASP A 86 -4.15 -21.43 -2.70
CA ASP A 86 -3.74 -21.89 -4.02
C ASP A 86 -3.16 -20.73 -4.85
N THR A 87 -2.10 -21.00 -5.61
CA THR A 87 -1.50 -20.06 -6.55
C THR A 87 -1.86 -20.32 -8.01
N THR A 88 -2.51 -21.46 -8.32
CA THR A 88 -2.75 -21.90 -9.68
C THR A 88 -3.98 -21.28 -10.33
N GLN A 89 -4.87 -20.69 -9.52
CA GLN A 89 -6.11 -20.05 -9.96
C GLN A 89 -6.17 -18.60 -9.45
N LYS A 90 -6.84 -17.73 -10.21
CA LYS A 90 -7.01 -16.31 -9.85
C LYS A 90 -7.74 -16.11 -8.53
N GLU A 91 -8.65 -17.00 -8.20
CA GLU A 91 -9.49 -16.93 -6.99
C GLU A 91 -8.69 -17.20 -5.71
N HIS A 92 -7.49 -17.77 -5.81
CA HIS A 92 -6.64 -18.09 -4.67
C HIS A 92 -7.40 -18.81 -3.56
N LEU A 93 -7.99 -19.95 -3.88
CA LEU A 93 -8.84 -20.70 -2.96
C LEU A 93 -8.09 -21.13 -1.71
N LEU A 94 -8.70 -20.92 -0.55
CA LEU A 94 -8.18 -21.37 0.72
C LEU A 94 -8.12 -22.90 0.75
N LYS A 95 -6.94 -23.44 1.14
CA LYS A 95 -6.72 -24.87 1.30
C LYS A 95 -6.85 -25.29 2.75
N TYR A 96 -6.10 -24.64 3.63
CA TYR A 96 -6.09 -24.89 5.08
C TYR A 96 -5.88 -23.60 5.86
N GLU A 97 -6.33 -23.60 7.09
CA GLU A 97 -6.18 -22.48 8.03
C GLU A 97 -5.86 -23.04 9.42
N TYR A 98 -4.81 -22.50 10.04
CA TYR A 98 -4.36 -22.90 11.37
C TYR A 98 -4.03 -21.69 12.23
N THR A 99 -3.98 -21.90 13.56
CA THR A 99 -3.50 -20.90 14.52
C THR A 99 -2.40 -21.54 15.37
N PRO A 100 -1.19 -21.72 14.81
CA PRO A 100 -0.13 -22.46 15.50
C PRO A 100 0.46 -21.73 16.70
N ILE A 101 0.38 -20.40 16.72
CA ILE A 101 0.79 -19.56 17.84
C ILE A 101 -0.31 -18.52 18.12
N SER A 102 -0.37 -18.02 19.35
CA SER A 102 -1.42 -17.09 19.79
C SER A 102 -0.96 -15.62 19.73
N GLY A 103 -0.25 -15.23 18.70
CA GLY A 103 0.25 -13.88 18.52
C GLY A 103 0.89 -13.68 17.16
N LYS A 104 1.50 -12.53 16.98
CA LYS A 104 2.04 -12.08 15.68
C LYS A 104 3.01 -13.08 15.06
N VAL A 105 2.70 -13.57 13.87
CA VAL A 105 3.60 -14.41 13.07
C VAL A 105 4.72 -13.54 12.51
N LYS A 106 5.98 -13.96 12.69
CA LYS A 106 7.16 -13.23 12.24
C LYS A 106 7.85 -13.86 11.04
N ASP A 107 7.82 -15.19 10.94
CA ASP A 107 8.44 -15.91 9.83
C ASP A 107 7.80 -17.28 9.64
N ILE A 108 7.92 -17.82 8.42
CA ILE A 108 7.41 -19.13 8.02
C ILE A 108 8.49 -19.83 7.20
N ALA A 109 8.66 -21.12 7.40
CA ALA A 109 9.53 -21.98 6.59
C ALA A 109 8.85 -23.29 6.24
N TRP A 110 9.19 -23.83 5.06
CA TRP A 110 8.67 -25.10 4.55
C TRP A 110 9.79 -26.11 4.38
N THR A 111 9.48 -27.40 4.57
CA THR A 111 10.38 -28.46 4.07
C THR A 111 10.30 -28.54 2.55
N GLU A 112 11.36 -29.01 1.90
CA GLU A 112 11.45 -29.05 0.42
C GLU A 112 10.32 -29.85 -0.25
N ASP A 113 9.79 -30.86 0.46
CA ASP A 113 8.68 -31.69 -0.02
C ASP A 113 7.31 -31.01 0.14
N SER A 114 7.28 -29.79 0.65
CA SER A 114 6.07 -28.99 0.92
C SER A 114 5.09 -29.65 1.89
N LYS A 115 5.56 -30.59 2.74
CA LYS A 115 4.70 -31.35 3.66
C LYS A 115 4.70 -30.82 5.07
N ARG A 116 5.76 -30.13 5.50
CA ARG A 116 5.91 -29.61 6.87
C ARG A 116 6.17 -28.13 6.83
N MET A 117 5.66 -27.45 7.85
CA MET A 117 5.78 -26.01 7.99
C MET A 117 6.22 -25.66 9.40
N ALA A 118 7.15 -24.72 9.52
CA ALA A 118 7.53 -24.09 10.77
C ALA A 118 7.03 -22.64 10.78
N VAL A 119 6.39 -22.24 11.86
CA VAL A 119 5.87 -20.88 12.08
C VAL A 119 6.42 -20.36 13.40
N VAL A 120 6.96 -19.15 13.37
CA VAL A 120 7.53 -18.49 14.56
C VAL A 120 7.01 -17.08 14.71
N GLY A 121 7.05 -16.55 15.91
CA GLY A 121 6.63 -15.19 16.18
C GLY A 121 6.52 -14.85 17.67
N ASP A 122 5.63 -13.91 17.96
CA ASP A 122 5.39 -13.37 19.29
C ASP A 122 4.12 -13.98 19.93
N GLY A 123 4.14 -15.30 20.09
CA GLY A 123 3.04 -16.02 20.76
C GLY A 123 3.08 -15.84 22.27
N ARG A 124 1.94 -16.04 22.93
CA ARG A 124 1.83 -15.90 24.40
C ARG A 124 2.37 -17.10 25.16
N GLU A 125 2.01 -18.30 24.71
CA GLU A 125 2.40 -19.56 25.39
C GLU A 125 3.64 -20.18 24.75
N LYS A 126 3.79 -20.02 23.45
CA LYS A 126 4.93 -20.53 22.68
C LYS A 126 5.25 -19.57 21.55
N PHE A 127 6.53 -19.55 21.15
CA PHE A 127 7.03 -18.66 20.11
C PHE A 127 7.20 -19.34 18.76
N GLY A 128 6.94 -20.62 18.66
CA GLY A 128 7.02 -21.35 17.41
C GLY A 128 6.36 -22.71 17.44
N ALA A 129 6.05 -23.24 16.25
CA ALA A 129 5.43 -24.56 16.07
C ALA A 129 5.87 -25.14 14.73
N VAL A 130 5.97 -26.48 14.68
CA VAL A 130 6.19 -27.23 13.44
C VAL A 130 5.07 -28.23 13.28
N PHE A 131 4.47 -28.29 12.10
CA PHE A 131 3.30 -29.12 11.85
C PHE A 131 3.20 -29.56 10.40
N LEU A 132 2.39 -30.61 10.14
CA LEU A 132 2.05 -31.03 8.79
C LEU A 132 1.07 -30.03 8.17
N TRP A 133 1.32 -29.63 6.94
CA TRP A 133 0.53 -28.60 6.26
C TRP A 133 -0.93 -28.99 6.02
N ASP A 134 -1.21 -30.29 5.84
CA ASP A 134 -2.53 -30.81 5.45
C ASP A 134 -3.40 -31.26 6.65
N SER A 135 -2.81 -31.53 7.80
CA SER A 135 -3.54 -31.98 9.00
C SER A 135 -3.40 -31.04 10.18
N GLY A 136 -2.38 -30.20 10.20
CA GLY A 136 -2.03 -29.39 11.36
C GLY A 136 -1.39 -30.18 12.51
N SER A 137 -1.14 -31.47 12.33
CA SER A 137 -0.53 -32.32 13.36
C SER A 137 0.89 -31.89 13.67
N SER A 138 1.23 -31.77 14.97
CA SER A 138 2.57 -31.40 15.39
C SER A 138 3.62 -32.43 14.96
N VAL A 139 4.74 -31.96 14.45
CA VAL A 139 5.93 -32.78 14.12
C VAL A 139 7.19 -32.27 14.83
N GLY A 140 7.02 -31.53 15.88
CA GLY A 140 8.12 -31.03 16.71
C GLY A 140 7.72 -29.83 17.55
N ASP A 141 8.64 -29.43 18.40
CA ASP A 141 8.49 -28.31 19.31
C ASP A 141 9.68 -27.35 19.17
N LEU A 142 9.40 -26.06 19.01
CA LEU A 142 10.39 -24.98 18.91
C LEU A 142 10.47 -24.20 20.24
N SER A 143 10.55 -24.91 21.34
CA SER A 143 10.62 -24.33 22.69
C SER A 143 12.04 -23.95 23.10
N GLY A 144 12.19 -23.22 24.20
CA GLY A 144 13.47 -22.92 24.84
C GLY A 144 13.90 -21.46 24.78
N HIS A 145 13.18 -20.60 24.08
CA HIS A 145 13.43 -19.16 24.05
C HIS A 145 12.62 -18.39 25.08
N SER A 146 13.22 -17.36 25.68
CA SER A 146 12.60 -16.50 26.67
C SER A 146 11.88 -15.29 26.08
N LYS A 147 12.09 -15.02 24.81
CA LYS A 147 11.48 -13.92 24.05
C LYS A 147 11.06 -14.41 22.67
N LEU A 148 10.32 -13.57 21.96
CA LEU A 148 9.79 -13.87 20.64
C LEU A 148 10.89 -14.38 19.68
N ILE A 149 10.50 -15.21 18.73
CA ILE A 149 11.37 -15.71 17.67
C ILE A 149 11.10 -14.89 16.41
N ASN A 150 12.14 -14.26 15.86
CA ASN A 150 12.05 -13.38 14.69
C ASN A 150 12.11 -14.12 13.36
N SER A 151 12.84 -15.21 13.29
CA SER A 151 13.17 -15.86 12.03
C SER A 151 13.32 -17.36 12.21
N VAL A 152 12.93 -18.09 11.18
CA VAL A 152 13.05 -19.55 11.12
C VAL A 152 13.45 -19.95 9.71
N ASP A 153 14.26 -21.00 9.59
CA ASP A 153 14.50 -21.64 8.31
C ASP A 153 14.70 -23.13 8.46
N ILE A 154 14.41 -23.88 7.40
CA ILE A 154 14.52 -25.33 7.34
C ILE A 154 15.49 -25.69 6.22
N LYS A 155 16.44 -26.57 6.53
CA LYS A 155 17.39 -27.12 5.55
C LYS A 155 16.63 -27.82 4.43
N GLN A 156 16.89 -27.47 3.18
CA GLN A 156 16.13 -27.91 2.01
C GLN A 156 16.56 -29.26 1.43
N ASN A 157 17.31 -30.04 2.17
CA ASN A 157 17.64 -31.42 1.84
C ASN A 157 17.77 -32.25 3.11
N ARG A 158 17.74 -33.57 2.99
CA ARG A 158 17.89 -34.43 4.14
C ARG A 158 19.37 -34.54 4.56
N PRO A 159 19.68 -34.71 5.85
CA PRO A 159 18.75 -34.71 6.99
C PRO A 159 18.22 -33.33 7.28
N TYR A 160 16.92 -33.22 7.60
CA TYR A 160 16.29 -31.93 7.89
C TYR A 160 16.79 -31.35 9.21
N ARG A 161 16.98 -30.03 9.20
CA ARG A 161 17.38 -29.22 10.34
C ARG A 161 16.53 -27.96 10.37
N ILE A 162 16.25 -27.47 11.57
CA ILE A 162 15.61 -26.16 11.75
C ILE A 162 16.55 -25.28 12.56
N VAL A 163 16.69 -24.04 12.14
CA VAL A 163 17.37 -22.99 12.89
C VAL A 163 16.40 -21.84 13.12
N VAL A 164 16.44 -21.26 14.32
CA VAL A 164 15.63 -20.09 14.69
C VAL A 164 16.51 -19.02 15.31
N GLY A 165 16.05 -17.76 15.26
CA GLY A 165 16.71 -16.63 15.89
C GLY A 165 15.72 -15.80 16.69
N SER A 166 16.12 -15.38 17.89
CA SER A 166 15.23 -14.73 18.88
C SER A 166 15.75 -13.38 19.37
N ASP A 167 14.85 -12.59 19.90
CA ASP A 167 15.16 -11.35 20.64
C ASP A 167 15.90 -11.61 21.96
N ASP A 168 15.97 -12.85 22.44
CA ASP A 168 16.78 -13.19 23.60
C ASP A 168 18.30 -13.26 23.29
N GLN A 169 18.71 -12.80 22.11
CA GLN A 169 20.09 -12.75 21.62
C GLN A 169 20.66 -14.13 21.25
N THR A 170 19.83 -15.17 21.24
CA THR A 170 20.25 -16.52 20.90
C THR A 170 19.49 -17.08 19.70
N GLY A 171 20.09 -18.09 19.08
CA GLY A 171 19.42 -18.98 18.16
C GLY A 171 19.31 -20.37 18.76
N SER A 172 18.60 -21.25 18.09
CA SER A 172 18.48 -22.67 18.44
C SER A 172 18.55 -23.54 17.20
N PHE A 173 19.19 -24.70 17.36
CA PHE A 173 19.33 -25.70 16.30
C PHE A 173 18.54 -26.95 16.68
N PHE A 174 17.76 -27.46 15.74
CA PHE A 174 16.83 -28.58 15.91
C PHE A 174 17.12 -29.66 14.88
N GLU A 175 17.00 -30.91 15.29
CA GLU A 175 17.10 -32.09 14.43
C GLU A 175 15.77 -32.82 14.37
N GLY A 176 15.38 -33.32 13.22
CA GLY A 176 14.15 -34.07 13.06
C GLY A 176 13.87 -34.53 11.62
N PRO A 177 12.62 -34.88 11.26
CA PRO A 177 11.40 -35.02 12.08
C PRO A 177 11.37 -36.30 12.96
N PRO A 178 10.71 -36.29 14.12
CA PRO A 178 10.13 -35.14 14.80
C PRO A 178 11.23 -34.20 15.29
N PHE A 179 11.00 -32.88 15.16
CA PHE A 179 12.02 -31.89 15.46
C PHE A 179 12.20 -31.72 16.96
N LYS A 180 13.44 -31.86 17.42
CA LYS A 180 13.84 -31.73 18.82
C LYS A 180 15.04 -30.79 18.94
N PHE A 181 15.03 -30.03 20.02
CA PHE A 181 16.11 -29.13 20.38
C PHE A 181 17.44 -29.93 20.50
N LYS A 182 18.50 -29.39 19.91
CA LYS A 182 19.83 -29.95 19.99
C LYS A 182 20.75 -29.09 20.83
N PHE A 183 20.94 -27.83 20.48
CA PHE A 183 21.75 -26.87 21.22
C PHE A 183 21.44 -25.43 20.89
N THR A 184 21.90 -24.52 21.72
CA THR A 184 21.73 -23.07 21.60
C THR A 184 22.89 -22.47 20.80
N LEU A 185 22.57 -21.48 19.94
CA LEU A 185 23.54 -20.67 19.20
C LEU A 185 23.65 -19.32 19.92
N SER A 186 24.77 -19.07 20.62
CA SER A 186 24.92 -17.95 21.56
C SER A 186 26.05 -16.98 21.19
N ARG A 187 26.31 -16.75 19.90
CA ARG A 187 27.39 -15.87 19.44
C ARG A 187 27.01 -14.40 19.29
N HIS A 188 25.72 -14.08 19.22
CA HIS A 188 25.23 -12.70 19.08
C HIS A 188 25.14 -11.98 20.43
N SER A 189 25.42 -10.67 20.41
CA SER A 189 25.29 -9.77 21.57
C SER A 189 24.06 -8.89 21.51
N GLN A 190 23.26 -9.00 20.45
CA GLN A 190 21.99 -8.31 20.25
C GLN A 190 20.97 -9.26 19.64
N PHE A 191 19.75 -8.77 19.33
CA PHE A 191 18.67 -9.56 18.75
C PHE A 191 19.15 -10.30 17.50
N VAL A 192 18.81 -11.58 17.39
CA VAL A 192 19.00 -12.35 16.16
C VAL A 192 17.81 -12.09 15.25
N ASN A 193 18.04 -11.39 14.15
CA ASN A 193 16.97 -10.90 13.28
C ASN A 193 16.65 -11.84 12.12
N CYS A 194 17.64 -12.56 11.60
CA CYS A 194 17.44 -13.40 10.42
C CYS A 194 18.36 -14.62 10.45
N VAL A 195 17.80 -15.78 10.11
CA VAL A 195 18.52 -17.03 9.95
C VAL A 195 18.15 -17.66 8.60
N ARG A 196 19.13 -18.14 7.84
CA ARG A 196 18.87 -18.76 6.52
C ARG A 196 19.87 -19.86 6.21
N PHE A 197 19.36 -21.00 5.75
CA PHE A 197 20.17 -22.07 5.15
C PHE A 197 20.55 -21.71 3.71
N SER A 198 21.75 -22.12 3.30
CA SER A 198 22.09 -22.10 1.88
C SER A 198 21.19 -23.08 1.11
N PRO A 199 20.88 -22.80 -0.18
CA PRO A 199 20.03 -23.69 -0.98
C PRO A 199 20.52 -25.15 -1.02
N ASN A 200 21.84 -25.37 -1.05
CA ASN A 200 22.42 -26.72 -1.02
C ASN A 200 22.43 -27.37 0.38
N GLY A 201 22.03 -26.63 1.42
CA GLY A 201 21.99 -27.14 2.80
C GLY A 201 23.34 -27.31 3.50
N GLU A 202 24.45 -26.97 2.86
CA GLU A 202 25.77 -27.17 3.46
C GLU A 202 26.05 -26.21 4.62
N ARG A 203 25.46 -25.03 4.60
CA ARG A 203 25.68 -23.98 5.60
C ARG A 203 24.39 -23.27 5.97
N PHE A 204 24.41 -22.63 7.12
CA PHE A 204 23.44 -21.59 7.45
C PHE A 204 24.12 -20.40 8.09
N VAL A 205 23.48 -19.26 8.04
CA VAL A 205 23.95 -18.03 8.67
C VAL A 205 22.93 -17.50 9.66
N THR A 206 23.42 -16.82 10.68
CA THR A 206 22.62 -16.01 11.60
C THR A 206 23.10 -14.58 11.52
N SER A 207 22.19 -13.63 11.53
CA SER A 207 22.51 -12.20 11.49
C SER A 207 21.70 -11.44 12.53
N GLY A 208 22.27 -10.40 13.10
CA GLY A 208 21.68 -9.75 14.26
C GLY A 208 21.89 -8.24 14.35
N GLY A 209 21.29 -7.69 15.37
CA GLY A 209 21.37 -6.27 15.72
C GLY A 209 22.78 -5.80 16.08
N ASP A 210 23.68 -6.72 16.38
CA ASP A 210 25.11 -6.46 16.65
C ASP A 210 25.93 -6.20 15.37
N GLY A 211 25.32 -6.28 14.21
CA GLY A 211 26.00 -6.08 12.93
C GLY A 211 26.86 -7.26 12.48
N MET A 212 26.67 -8.44 13.08
CA MET A 212 27.43 -9.65 12.77
C MET A 212 26.65 -10.64 11.93
N ILE A 213 27.36 -11.35 11.05
CA ILE A 213 26.86 -12.53 10.34
C ILE A 213 27.77 -13.70 10.71
N PHE A 214 27.22 -14.70 11.39
CA PHE A 214 27.96 -15.93 11.75
C PHE A 214 27.58 -17.07 10.81
N ILE A 215 28.56 -17.90 10.47
CA ILE A 215 28.41 -19.03 9.55
C ILE A 215 28.55 -20.34 10.34
N TYR A 216 27.69 -21.30 10.03
CA TYR A 216 27.64 -22.61 10.68
C TYR A 216 27.54 -23.72 9.62
N ASP A 217 28.02 -24.91 10.02
CA ASP A 217 27.77 -26.12 9.25
C ASP A 217 26.28 -26.48 9.25
N GLY A 218 25.70 -26.69 8.07
CA GLY A 218 24.26 -26.91 7.92
C GLY A 218 23.75 -28.22 8.50
N LYS A 219 24.60 -29.26 8.57
CA LYS A 219 24.23 -30.57 9.08
C LYS A 219 24.47 -30.70 10.58
N THR A 220 25.60 -30.22 11.08
CA THR A 220 26.01 -30.37 12.48
C THR A 220 25.68 -29.17 13.35
N GLY A 221 25.51 -28.00 12.76
CA GLY A 221 25.32 -26.73 13.47
C GLY A 221 26.59 -26.19 14.10
N GLU A 222 27.77 -26.77 13.80
CA GLU A 222 29.06 -26.31 14.34
C GLU A 222 29.45 -24.95 13.75
N PRO A 223 29.98 -24.03 14.59
CA PRO A 223 30.45 -22.74 14.10
C PRO A 223 31.62 -22.89 13.12
N ILE A 224 31.56 -22.15 12.00
CA ILE A 224 32.64 -22.09 11.01
C ILE A 224 33.41 -20.78 11.14
N GLY A 225 32.70 -19.64 11.25
CA GLY A 225 33.30 -18.33 11.31
C GLY A 225 32.28 -17.20 11.20
N SER A 226 32.77 -16.05 10.74
CA SER A 226 31.94 -14.87 10.50
C SER A 226 32.29 -14.22 9.17
N LEU A 227 31.36 -13.42 8.62
CA LEU A 227 31.63 -12.61 7.44
C LEU A 227 32.18 -11.24 7.85
N GLY A 228 33.25 -10.79 7.20
CA GLY A 228 33.84 -9.47 7.43
C GLY A 228 34.68 -9.34 8.70
N GLY A 229 35.09 -10.47 9.32
CA GLY A 229 35.95 -10.48 10.51
C GLY A 229 35.22 -10.02 11.77
N GLU A 230 35.66 -8.93 12.40
CA GLU A 230 35.10 -8.44 13.66
C GLU A 230 33.74 -7.79 13.51
N LYS A 231 33.39 -7.32 12.31
CA LYS A 231 32.11 -6.64 12.03
C LYS A 231 31.73 -6.79 10.57
N SER A 232 30.50 -7.24 10.31
CA SER A 232 29.97 -7.35 8.95
C SER A 232 29.40 -6.02 8.47
N HIS A 233 28.64 -5.33 9.32
CA HIS A 233 28.03 -4.02 9.06
C HIS A 233 28.22 -3.08 10.25
N ASN A 234 28.15 -1.76 9.99
CA ASN A 234 28.20 -0.71 11.02
C ASN A 234 26.85 -0.46 11.72
N GLY A 235 25.87 -1.27 11.47
CA GLY A 235 24.54 -1.22 12.07
C GLY A 235 23.91 -2.59 12.10
N GLY A 236 22.73 -2.69 12.72
CA GLY A 236 21.99 -3.94 12.81
C GLY A 236 21.66 -4.52 11.43
N ILE A 237 21.77 -5.83 11.31
CA ILE A 237 21.42 -6.55 10.09
C ILE A 237 20.00 -7.10 10.25
N TYR A 238 19.14 -6.86 9.25
CA TYR A 238 17.73 -7.23 9.30
C TYR A 238 17.37 -8.40 8.40
N ALA A 239 18.10 -8.62 7.32
CA ALA A 239 17.81 -9.69 6.41
C ALA A 239 19.07 -10.17 5.67
N VAL A 240 19.07 -11.44 5.31
CA VAL A 240 20.07 -12.07 4.45
C VAL A 240 19.38 -12.93 3.41
N SER A 241 20.01 -13.11 2.26
CA SER A 241 19.52 -13.98 1.20
C SER A 241 20.68 -14.60 0.44
N TRP A 242 20.64 -15.91 0.24
CA TRP A 242 21.69 -16.66 -0.45
C TRP A 242 21.54 -16.58 -1.96
N SER A 243 22.65 -16.64 -2.68
CA SER A 243 22.65 -16.87 -4.12
C SER A 243 22.12 -18.29 -4.43
N PRO A 244 21.52 -18.51 -5.62
CA PRO A 244 21.02 -19.82 -6.01
C PRO A 244 22.07 -20.94 -6.00
N ASP A 245 23.35 -20.61 -6.26
CA ASP A 245 24.47 -21.55 -6.24
C ASP A 245 25.10 -21.75 -4.86
N SER A 246 24.58 -21.12 -3.83
CA SER A 246 25.05 -21.19 -2.44
C SER A 246 26.46 -20.64 -2.17
N SER A 247 27.07 -19.96 -3.14
CA SER A 247 28.44 -19.43 -2.99
C SER A 247 28.50 -18.01 -2.43
N GLN A 248 27.43 -17.25 -2.60
CA GLN A 248 27.35 -15.84 -2.23
C GLN A 248 26.11 -15.55 -1.38
N LEU A 249 26.13 -14.42 -0.71
CA LEU A 249 25.07 -13.95 0.16
C LEU A 249 24.93 -12.45 0.04
N ILE A 250 23.69 -11.93 0.12
CA ILE A 250 23.46 -10.50 0.34
C ILE A 250 22.91 -10.28 1.74
N SER A 251 23.26 -9.15 2.33
CA SER A 251 22.79 -8.72 3.66
C SER A 251 22.30 -7.28 3.63
N ALA A 252 21.15 -7.03 4.27
CA ALA A 252 20.53 -5.71 4.37
C ALA A 252 20.65 -5.17 5.80
N SER A 253 21.09 -3.92 5.94
CA SER A 253 21.43 -3.35 7.24
C SER A 253 20.84 -1.96 7.48
N GLY A 254 20.66 -1.65 8.77
CA GLY A 254 20.33 -0.31 9.25
C GLY A 254 21.44 0.71 9.05
N ASP A 255 22.65 0.29 8.64
CA ASP A 255 23.73 1.20 8.24
C ASP A 255 23.51 1.82 6.84
N LYS A 256 22.33 1.57 6.23
CA LYS A 256 21.93 2.08 4.91
C LYS A 256 22.72 1.47 3.76
N THR A 257 23.23 0.25 3.96
CA THR A 257 23.93 -0.52 2.92
C THR A 257 23.32 -1.90 2.75
N VAL A 258 23.55 -2.47 1.55
CA VAL A 258 23.44 -3.89 1.27
C VAL A 258 24.84 -4.36 0.88
N LYS A 259 25.27 -5.49 1.43
CA LYS A 259 26.57 -6.06 1.06
C LYS A 259 26.39 -7.40 0.38
N LEU A 260 27.23 -7.64 -0.64
CA LEU A 260 27.34 -8.91 -1.31
C LEU A 260 28.64 -9.58 -0.81
N TRP A 261 28.51 -10.81 -0.34
CA TRP A 261 29.59 -11.55 0.30
C TRP A 261 29.99 -12.77 -0.52
N ASP A 262 31.30 -13.02 -0.61
CA ASP A 262 31.84 -14.34 -0.96
C ASP A 262 31.92 -15.13 0.35
N VAL A 263 31.06 -16.13 0.51
CA VAL A 263 30.95 -16.87 1.77
C VAL A 263 32.20 -17.74 2.00
N GLY A 264 32.75 -18.33 0.95
CA GLY A 264 33.96 -19.14 1.05
C GLY A 264 35.19 -18.34 1.49
N ALA A 265 35.35 -17.13 0.96
CA ALA A 265 36.43 -16.22 1.33
C ALA A 265 36.15 -15.45 2.63
N GLY A 266 34.90 -15.34 3.03
CA GLY A 266 34.46 -14.56 4.20
C GLY A 266 34.56 -13.05 4.04
N THR A 267 34.65 -12.55 2.82
CA THR A 267 34.85 -11.13 2.50
C THR A 267 33.72 -10.52 1.70
N ALA A 268 33.53 -9.21 1.87
CA ALA A 268 32.59 -8.44 1.07
C ALA A 268 33.15 -8.23 -0.35
N VAL A 269 32.36 -8.60 -1.35
CA VAL A 269 32.68 -8.39 -2.76
C VAL A 269 32.23 -7.01 -3.20
N THR A 270 31.03 -6.60 -2.78
CA THR A 270 30.41 -5.33 -3.19
C THR A 270 29.64 -4.76 -2.02
N THR A 271 29.71 -3.44 -1.86
CA THR A 271 28.88 -2.68 -0.93
C THR A 271 27.99 -1.72 -1.71
N PHE A 272 26.68 -1.91 -1.60
CA PHE A 272 25.67 -1.05 -2.20
C PHE A 272 25.29 0.03 -1.19
N LYS A 273 25.66 1.27 -1.48
CA LYS A 273 25.33 2.43 -0.65
C LYS A 273 23.98 2.97 -1.07
N MET A 274 22.99 2.89 -0.18
CA MET A 274 21.60 3.19 -0.53
C MET A 274 21.17 4.63 -0.22
N GLY A 275 22.00 5.40 0.46
CA GLY A 275 21.72 6.81 0.78
C GLY A 275 22.16 7.21 2.17
N THR A 276 21.74 8.39 2.61
CA THR A 276 22.12 8.97 3.89
C THR A 276 20.94 9.27 4.81
N ASP A 277 19.71 9.19 4.30
CA ASP A 277 18.50 9.42 5.08
C ASP A 277 18.17 8.22 5.96
N VAL A 278 17.43 8.45 7.05
CA VAL A 278 16.94 7.36 7.92
C VAL A 278 16.08 6.37 7.13
N THR A 279 15.32 6.85 6.16
CA THR A 279 14.47 6.02 5.31
C THR A 279 15.24 5.14 4.33
N ASP A 280 16.55 5.35 4.19
CA ASP A 280 17.45 4.53 3.37
C ASP A 280 18.00 3.31 4.11
N GLN A 281 17.64 3.10 5.39
CA GLN A 281 17.92 1.85 6.09
C GLN A 281 17.32 0.67 5.33
N GLN A 282 18.05 -0.44 5.24
CA GLN A 282 17.63 -1.61 4.50
C GLN A 282 17.14 -2.68 5.47
N LEU A 283 15.87 -3.08 5.34
CA LEU A 283 15.19 -3.97 6.29
C LEU A 283 14.80 -5.32 5.70
N GLY A 284 14.97 -5.51 4.41
CA GLY A 284 14.67 -6.76 3.74
C GLY A 284 15.52 -6.93 2.49
N CYS A 285 15.74 -8.17 2.07
CA CYS A 285 16.42 -8.47 0.81
C CYS A 285 16.03 -9.84 0.28
N LEU A 286 16.22 -10.01 -1.03
CA LEU A 286 15.98 -11.28 -1.73
C LEU A 286 16.94 -11.41 -2.91
N TRP A 287 17.59 -12.56 -3.00
CA TRP A 287 18.31 -12.98 -4.21
C TRP A 287 17.47 -14.02 -4.94
N GLN A 288 17.00 -13.70 -6.14
CA GLN A 288 16.21 -14.62 -6.96
C GLN A 288 16.68 -14.58 -8.40
N LYS A 289 17.16 -15.71 -8.94
CA LYS A 289 17.85 -15.79 -10.23
C LYS A 289 19.00 -14.75 -10.27
N ASP A 290 19.00 -13.86 -11.25
CA ASP A 290 20.00 -12.79 -11.37
C ASP A 290 19.59 -11.48 -10.67
N HIS A 291 18.43 -11.46 -10.04
CA HIS A 291 17.90 -10.28 -9.37
C HIS A 291 18.35 -10.20 -7.91
N LEU A 292 18.85 -9.04 -7.53
CA LEU A 292 19.15 -8.69 -6.15
C LEU A 292 18.16 -7.60 -5.73
N LEU A 293 17.27 -7.92 -4.81
CA LEU A 293 16.27 -6.99 -4.30
C LEU A 293 16.59 -6.57 -2.87
N SER A 294 16.37 -5.31 -2.53
CA SER A 294 16.34 -4.85 -1.15
C SER A 294 15.12 -3.97 -0.91
N ILE A 295 14.67 -3.91 0.34
CA ILE A 295 13.58 -3.02 0.75
C ILE A 295 14.14 -1.98 1.71
N SER A 296 13.97 -0.70 1.36
CA SER A 296 14.30 0.43 2.22
C SER A 296 13.21 0.67 3.26
N LEU A 297 13.53 1.34 4.36
CA LEU A 297 12.54 1.74 5.37
C LEU A 297 11.42 2.60 4.78
N SER A 298 11.68 3.34 3.71
CA SER A 298 10.67 4.06 2.94
C SER A 298 9.60 3.15 2.31
N GLY A 299 9.84 1.85 2.25
CA GLY A 299 9.03 0.89 1.52
C GLY A 299 9.47 0.70 0.07
N TYR A 300 10.39 1.48 -0.43
CA TYR A 300 10.89 1.35 -1.79
C TYR A 300 11.60 0.02 -2.00
N ILE A 301 11.33 -0.61 -3.14
CA ILE A 301 11.95 -1.88 -3.53
C ILE A 301 13.03 -1.57 -4.56
N ASN A 302 14.27 -1.90 -4.23
CA ASN A 302 15.43 -1.60 -5.06
C ASN A 302 15.87 -2.86 -5.80
N TYR A 303 16.10 -2.71 -7.10
CA TYR A 303 16.77 -3.71 -7.94
C TYR A 303 18.25 -3.31 -8.01
N LEU A 304 19.11 -4.03 -7.31
CA LEU A 304 20.52 -3.68 -7.16
C LEU A 304 21.32 -4.06 -8.40
N ASP A 305 22.33 -3.25 -8.71
CA ASP A 305 23.22 -3.43 -9.86
C ASP A 305 24.64 -3.74 -9.40
N LYS A 306 25.11 -4.96 -9.65
CA LYS A 306 26.49 -5.39 -9.33
C LYS A 306 27.55 -4.57 -10.05
N ASN A 307 27.22 -4.06 -11.24
CA ASN A 307 28.14 -3.28 -12.08
C ASN A 307 28.20 -1.81 -11.68
N ASN A 308 27.17 -1.32 -10.98
CA ASN A 308 27.11 0.05 -10.48
C ASN A 308 26.51 0.06 -9.07
N PRO A 309 27.29 -0.21 -8.02
CA PRO A 309 26.79 -0.37 -6.66
C PRO A 309 26.27 0.94 -6.03
N ASP A 310 26.55 2.08 -6.64
CA ASP A 310 26.09 3.38 -6.13
C ASP A 310 24.67 3.73 -6.57
N ARG A 311 24.09 2.98 -7.51
CA ARG A 311 22.76 3.24 -8.05
C ARG A 311 22.00 1.97 -8.42
N PRO A 312 20.75 1.77 -7.94
CA PRO A 312 19.89 0.68 -8.40
C PRO A 312 19.60 0.76 -9.92
N ILE A 313 19.37 -0.38 -10.54
CA ILE A 313 18.87 -0.49 -11.92
C ILE A 313 17.49 0.19 -12.01
N ARG A 314 16.64 -0.09 -11.02
CA ARG A 314 15.33 0.53 -10.85
C ARG A 314 14.94 0.52 -9.38
N THR A 315 14.04 1.43 -9.03
CA THR A 315 13.43 1.49 -7.70
C THR A 315 11.91 1.51 -7.88
N ILE A 316 11.22 0.56 -7.24
CA ILE A 316 9.77 0.50 -7.24
C ILE A 316 9.27 1.44 -6.15
N LYS A 317 8.44 2.40 -6.55
CA LYS A 317 7.80 3.38 -5.66
C LYS A 317 6.29 3.18 -5.63
N GLY A 318 5.60 3.89 -4.78
CA GLY A 318 4.15 3.82 -4.60
C GLY A 318 3.74 4.36 -3.25
N HIS A 319 2.55 3.96 -2.78
CA HIS A 319 2.06 4.27 -1.44
C HIS A 319 2.16 3.06 -0.53
N SER A 320 2.51 3.31 0.73
CA SER A 320 2.45 2.30 1.80
C SER A 320 1.30 2.55 2.77
N LYS A 321 0.68 3.74 2.72
CA LYS A 321 -0.45 4.17 3.55
C LYS A 321 -1.71 4.34 2.70
N SER A 322 -2.87 4.38 3.35
CA SER A 322 -4.17 4.56 2.69
C SER A 322 -4.19 5.68 1.68
N ILE A 323 -4.69 5.41 0.49
CA ILE A 323 -4.98 6.44 -0.51
C ILE A 323 -6.29 7.12 -0.11
N GLN A 324 -6.27 8.46 -0.04
CA GLN A 324 -7.41 9.27 0.36
C GLN A 324 -8.06 9.99 -0.81
N CYS A 325 -7.30 10.33 -1.83
CA CYS A 325 -7.81 11.06 -2.98
C CYS A 325 -7.08 10.68 -4.27
N LEU A 326 -7.79 10.82 -5.37
CA LEU A 326 -7.30 10.60 -6.73
C LEU A 326 -7.77 11.71 -7.65
N THR A 327 -6.97 12.01 -8.64
CA THR A 327 -7.41 12.75 -9.82
C THR A 327 -6.61 12.29 -11.04
N VAL A 328 -7.14 12.54 -12.22
CA VAL A 328 -6.52 12.18 -13.50
C VAL A 328 -6.39 13.44 -14.35
N HIS A 329 -5.26 13.60 -14.98
CA HIS A 329 -5.01 14.68 -15.94
C HIS A 329 -4.18 14.17 -17.11
N LYS A 330 -4.49 14.63 -18.32
CA LYS A 330 -3.71 14.30 -19.50
C LYS A 330 -2.63 15.37 -19.72
N THR A 331 -1.38 14.93 -19.69
CA THR A 331 -0.22 15.78 -20.00
C THR A 331 0.38 15.28 -21.31
N ASP A 332 0.50 16.15 -22.31
CA ASP A 332 0.98 15.79 -23.65
C ASP A 332 0.24 14.59 -24.27
N GLY A 333 -1.06 14.52 -24.05
CA GLY A 333 -1.92 13.43 -24.53
C GLY A 333 -1.82 12.12 -23.78
N ARG A 334 -0.96 12.03 -22.74
CA ARG A 334 -0.82 10.86 -21.88
C ARG A 334 -1.59 11.03 -20.59
N PRO A 335 -2.41 10.05 -20.19
CA PRO A 335 -3.10 10.12 -18.91
C PRO A 335 -2.13 9.85 -17.77
N ASN A 336 -2.18 10.73 -16.77
CA ASN A 336 -1.48 10.57 -15.50
C ASN A 336 -2.48 10.55 -14.35
N ILE A 337 -2.19 9.71 -13.36
CA ILE A 337 -2.98 9.62 -12.13
C ILE A 337 -2.20 10.32 -11.03
N TYR A 338 -2.89 11.13 -10.25
CA TYR A 338 -2.34 11.79 -9.06
C TYR A 338 -3.05 11.24 -7.84
N SER A 339 -2.30 10.76 -6.87
CA SER A 339 -2.84 10.14 -5.67
C SER A 339 -2.28 10.78 -4.42
N GLY A 340 -3.14 11.08 -3.46
CA GLY A 340 -2.77 11.60 -2.15
C GLY A 340 -3.04 10.57 -1.05
N SER A 341 -2.14 10.46 -0.09
CA SER A 341 -2.20 9.45 0.96
C SER A 341 -2.41 10.02 2.35
N HIS A 342 -2.68 9.12 3.29
CA HIS A 342 -2.86 9.43 4.70
C HIS A 342 -1.62 10.08 5.36
N ASP A 343 -0.44 9.79 4.86
CA ASP A 343 0.83 10.33 5.38
C ASP A 343 1.27 11.65 4.71
N GLY A 344 0.45 12.21 3.83
CA GLY A 344 0.72 13.48 3.15
C GLY A 344 1.47 13.36 1.83
N HIS A 345 1.88 12.17 1.42
CA HIS A 345 2.57 11.97 0.16
C HIS A 345 1.61 12.08 -1.04
N ILE A 346 2.08 12.72 -2.10
CA ILE A 346 1.39 12.78 -3.38
C ILE A 346 2.28 12.17 -4.44
N ASN A 347 1.76 11.15 -5.13
CA ASN A 347 2.44 10.48 -6.23
C ASN A 347 1.76 10.81 -7.55
N TYR A 348 2.56 10.87 -8.62
CA TYR A 348 2.07 10.90 -9.99
C TYR A 348 2.42 9.58 -10.68
N TRP A 349 1.47 9.05 -11.45
CA TRP A 349 1.56 7.74 -12.07
C TRP A 349 1.33 7.85 -13.57
N ASP A 350 2.17 7.19 -14.36
CA ASP A 350 1.82 6.90 -15.74
C ASP A 350 0.70 5.86 -15.76
N ALA A 351 -0.45 6.21 -16.30
CA ALA A 351 -1.62 5.32 -16.25
C ALA A 351 -1.46 4.05 -17.10
N ASP A 352 -0.57 4.04 -18.09
CA ASP A 352 -0.35 2.89 -18.96
C ASP A 352 0.69 1.93 -18.39
N THR A 353 1.76 2.45 -17.79
CA THR A 353 2.91 1.65 -17.32
C THR A 353 2.92 1.41 -15.82
N GLY A 354 2.26 2.28 -15.03
CA GLY A 354 2.34 2.24 -13.56
C GLY A 354 3.64 2.82 -13.00
N GLU A 355 4.52 3.33 -13.84
CA GLU A 355 5.70 4.05 -13.37
C GLU A 355 5.27 5.30 -12.63
N ASN A 356 5.88 5.53 -11.47
CA ASN A 356 5.47 6.61 -10.59
C ASN A 356 6.64 7.19 -9.82
N ASP A 357 6.41 8.39 -9.31
CA ASP A 357 7.30 9.05 -8.37
C ASP A 357 6.49 10.02 -7.51
N CYS A 358 7.08 10.51 -6.44
CA CYS A 358 6.50 11.57 -5.63
C CYS A 358 7.01 12.94 -6.11
N PHE A 359 6.24 13.99 -5.81
CA PHE A 359 6.69 15.35 -6.03
C PHE A 359 7.88 15.65 -5.11
N SER A 360 8.89 16.34 -5.63
CA SER A 360 10.06 16.74 -4.84
C SER A 360 9.76 17.97 -3.96
N GLY A 361 10.60 18.17 -2.93
CA GLY A 361 10.45 19.27 -1.99
C GLY A 361 9.52 18.97 -0.82
N LYS A 362 9.22 20.01 -0.04
CA LYS A 362 8.36 19.90 1.14
C LYS A 362 6.89 20.00 0.74
N GLY A 363 6.19 18.91 0.91
CA GLY A 363 4.75 18.79 0.66
C GLY A 363 3.91 18.90 1.93
N HIS A 364 2.71 18.31 1.90
CA HIS A 364 1.83 18.22 3.05
C HIS A 364 2.45 17.39 4.18
N SER A 365 2.21 17.80 5.41
CA SER A 365 2.70 17.14 6.62
C SER A 365 1.67 16.19 7.25
N ASN A 366 0.47 16.14 6.70
CA ASN A 366 -0.63 15.31 7.18
C ASN A 366 -1.48 14.83 6.00
N GLN A 367 -2.52 14.06 6.27
CA GLN A 367 -3.42 13.46 5.28
C GLN A 367 -3.86 14.44 4.20
N VAL A 368 -3.70 14.04 2.93
CA VAL A 368 -4.22 14.77 1.77
C VAL A 368 -5.67 14.35 1.56
N SER A 369 -6.60 15.24 1.80
CA SER A 369 -8.03 14.92 1.81
C SER A 369 -8.67 14.98 0.44
N LYS A 370 -8.22 15.87 -0.44
CA LYS A 370 -8.76 16.04 -1.80
C LYS A 370 -7.66 16.55 -2.73
N ALA A 371 -7.75 16.16 -3.98
CA ALA A 371 -6.89 16.63 -5.06
C ALA A 371 -7.72 16.87 -6.32
N VAL A 372 -7.51 17.99 -6.96
CA VAL A 372 -8.12 18.35 -8.24
C VAL A 372 -7.11 19.08 -9.11
N VAL A 373 -7.33 19.12 -10.42
CA VAL A 373 -6.45 19.85 -11.35
C VAL A 373 -7.22 21.04 -11.91
N ASN A 374 -6.61 22.23 -11.86
CA ASN A 374 -7.21 23.45 -12.39
C ASN A 374 -6.85 23.68 -13.86
N ASP A 375 -7.39 24.74 -14.47
CA ASP A 375 -7.16 25.10 -15.86
C ASP A 375 -5.75 25.68 -16.15
N ALA A 376 -4.97 25.94 -15.10
CA ALA A 376 -3.57 26.39 -15.21
C ALA A 376 -2.57 25.23 -15.09
N ASP A 377 -3.00 23.97 -15.22
CA ASP A 377 -2.20 22.77 -15.05
C ASP A 377 -1.53 22.71 -13.68
N GLU A 378 -2.25 23.09 -12.66
CA GLU A 378 -1.83 22.96 -11.26
C GLU A 378 -2.66 21.92 -10.54
N LEU A 379 -1.99 21.06 -9.77
CA LEU A 379 -2.62 20.15 -8.83
C LEU A 379 -2.96 20.94 -7.57
N VAL A 380 -4.24 21.04 -7.27
CA VAL A 380 -4.75 21.73 -6.09
C VAL A 380 -5.11 20.69 -5.04
N THR A 381 -4.46 20.76 -3.90
CA THR A 381 -4.63 19.78 -2.82
C THR A 381 -4.98 20.48 -1.52
N CYS A 382 -5.85 19.85 -0.74
CA CYS A 382 -6.13 20.26 0.63
C CYS A 382 -5.79 19.13 1.60
N SER A 383 -5.37 19.51 2.81
CA SER A 383 -4.84 18.56 3.78
C SER A 383 -5.29 18.89 5.20
N MET A 384 -5.22 17.87 6.04
CA MET A 384 -5.40 18.00 7.49
C MET A 384 -4.26 18.81 8.17
N ASP A 385 -3.28 19.26 7.42
CA ASP A 385 -2.25 20.19 7.88
C ASP A 385 -2.68 21.68 7.81
N ASP A 386 -3.98 21.92 7.57
CA ASP A 386 -4.59 23.25 7.47
C ASP A 386 -4.10 24.07 6.28
N THR A 387 -3.67 23.43 5.20
CA THR A 387 -3.19 24.12 3.99
C THR A 387 -3.87 23.66 2.72
N LEU A 388 -3.96 24.58 1.76
CA LEU A 388 -4.12 24.29 0.34
C LEU A 388 -2.76 24.47 -0.35
N ARG A 389 -2.42 23.56 -1.26
CA ARG A 389 -1.22 23.70 -2.09
C ARG A 389 -1.60 23.70 -3.56
N PHE A 390 -0.93 24.59 -4.31
CA PHE A 390 -1.02 24.66 -5.77
C PHE A 390 0.35 24.22 -6.31
N THR A 391 0.38 23.08 -6.99
CA THR A 391 1.63 22.47 -7.46
C THR A 391 1.58 22.34 -8.97
N ASN A 392 2.56 22.92 -9.65
CA ASN A 392 2.66 22.82 -11.11
C ASN A 392 2.97 21.38 -11.50
N ILE A 393 2.10 20.77 -12.27
CA ILE A 393 2.19 19.36 -12.68
C ILE A 393 3.47 19.10 -13.51
N ASN A 394 3.84 20.04 -14.38
CA ASN A 394 4.98 19.85 -15.28
C ASN A 394 6.33 19.96 -14.57
N LYS A 395 6.42 20.74 -13.50
CA LYS A 395 7.64 20.89 -12.70
C LYS A 395 7.87 19.72 -11.75
N LYS A 396 6.83 19.02 -11.35
CA LYS A 396 6.88 17.88 -10.42
C LYS A 396 7.60 18.18 -9.11
N GLU A 397 7.49 19.42 -8.68
CA GLU A 397 8.10 19.95 -7.47
C GLU A 397 7.08 20.82 -6.72
N TYR A 398 7.03 20.67 -5.39
CA TYR A 398 6.18 21.52 -4.58
C TYR A 398 6.68 22.97 -4.60
N SER A 399 5.75 23.90 -4.82
CA SER A 399 6.04 25.33 -4.70
C SER A 399 6.06 25.74 -3.22
N ALA A 400 7.13 26.36 -2.79
CA ALA A 400 7.25 26.90 -1.45
C ALA A 400 6.37 28.15 -1.22
N SER A 401 6.04 28.87 -2.30
CA SER A 401 5.24 30.10 -2.26
C SER A 401 3.75 29.90 -2.46
N ASP A 402 3.35 28.84 -3.16
CA ASP A 402 1.94 28.57 -3.52
C ASP A 402 1.27 27.69 -2.48
N VAL A 403 1.43 28.05 -1.22
CA VAL A 403 0.81 27.41 -0.07
C VAL A 403 -0.14 28.41 0.59
N VAL A 404 -1.41 28.07 0.68
CA VAL A 404 -2.42 28.90 1.33
C VAL A 404 -2.76 28.30 2.68
N LYS A 405 -2.43 29.02 3.76
CA LYS A 405 -2.79 28.61 5.11
C LYS A 405 -4.26 28.93 5.37
N MET A 406 -4.99 27.92 5.86
CA MET A 406 -6.39 28.05 6.21
C MET A 406 -6.56 28.26 7.71
N ASP A 407 -7.59 29.01 8.11
CA ASP A 407 -7.92 29.24 9.52
C ASP A 407 -8.51 27.98 10.17
N PHE A 408 -9.15 27.14 9.37
CA PHE A 408 -9.76 25.87 9.77
C PHE A 408 -9.30 24.77 8.82
N GLN A 409 -9.38 23.51 9.27
CA GLN A 409 -9.03 22.36 8.44
C GLN A 409 -9.93 22.30 7.19
N PRO A 410 -9.34 22.36 5.98
CA PRO A 410 -10.11 22.18 4.75
C PRO A 410 -10.47 20.72 4.55
N LYS A 411 -11.74 20.44 4.28
CA LYS A 411 -12.27 19.10 4.02
C LYS A 411 -12.38 18.80 2.53
N SER A 412 -12.60 19.82 1.72
CA SER A 412 -12.86 19.67 0.30
C SER A 412 -12.34 20.88 -0.47
N VAL A 413 -11.89 20.64 -1.69
CA VAL A 413 -11.50 21.68 -2.64
C VAL A 413 -12.11 21.35 -4.00
N SER A 414 -12.58 22.38 -4.70
CA SER A 414 -13.16 22.28 -6.04
C SER A 414 -12.68 23.46 -6.87
N VAL A 415 -12.57 23.28 -8.19
CA VAL A 415 -12.03 24.29 -9.10
C VAL A 415 -13.00 24.56 -10.25
N ALA A 416 -12.94 25.78 -10.79
CA ALA A 416 -13.70 26.20 -11.95
C ALA A 416 -12.82 27.03 -12.90
N ALA A 417 -13.38 27.38 -14.05
CA ALA A 417 -12.73 28.24 -15.03
C ALA A 417 -12.37 29.61 -14.43
N GLY A 418 -11.34 30.25 -14.97
CA GLY A 418 -10.94 31.59 -14.58
C GLY A 418 -10.14 31.66 -13.28
N GLY A 419 -9.48 30.59 -12.87
CA GLY A 419 -8.63 30.54 -11.68
C GLY A 419 -9.40 30.49 -10.36
N LEU A 420 -10.70 30.17 -10.39
CA LEU A 420 -11.52 30.05 -9.20
C LEU A 420 -11.33 28.70 -8.50
N SER A 421 -11.22 28.74 -7.18
CA SER A 421 -11.19 27.56 -6.31
C SER A 421 -12.12 27.80 -5.10
N LEU A 422 -12.77 26.72 -4.67
CA LEU A 422 -13.64 26.72 -3.50
C LEU A 422 -13.08 25.75 -2.48
N ALA A 423 -12.80 26.23 -1.29
CA ALA A 423 -12.38 25.39 -0.16
C ALA A 423 -13.49 25.37 0.89
N VAL A 424 -13.89 24.19 1.32
CA VAL A 424 -14.89 23.99 2.37
C VAL A 424 -14.18 23.48 3.62
N CYS A 425 -14.31 24.25 4.69
CA CYS A 425 -13.87 23.91 6.05
C CYS A 425 -15.10 23.66 6.92
N VAL A 426 -14.92 23.16 8.14
CA VAL A 426 -16.03 22.79 9.02
C VAL A 426 -17.03 23.95 9.24
N GLU A 427 -16.52 25.15 9.49
CA GLU A 427 -17.33 26.32 9.83
C GLU A 427 -17.13 27.50 8.87
N GLN A 428 -16.43 27.28 7.76
CA GLN A 428 -16.02 28.34 6.88
C GLN A 428 -15.98 27.87 5.43
N ILE A 429 -16.40 28.71 4.50
CA ILE A 429 -16.28 28.53 3.06
C ILE A 429 -15.36 29.63 2.54
N VAL A 430 -14.34 29.26 1.77
CA VAL A 430 -13.35 30.20 1.23
C VAL A 430 -13.36 30.12 -0.29
N LEU A 431 -13.55 31.26 -0.94
CA LEU A 431 -13.37 31.43 -2.37
C LEU A 431 -11.97 31.99 -2.64
N LEU A 432 -11.24 31.33 -3.54
CA LEU A 432 -9.92 31.75 -3.97
C LEU A 432 -9.96 32.10 -5.46
N LYS A 433 -9.16 33.07 -5.83
CA LYS A 433 -8.89 33.42 -7.23
C LYS A 433 -7.39 33.57 -7.44
N ASP A 434 -6.86 32.91 -8.45
CA ASP A 434 -5.44 32.94 -8.78
C ASP A 434 -4.56 32.67 -7.55
N LYS A 435 -4.89 31.61 -6.79
CA LYS A 435 -4.20 31.13 -5.58
C LYS A 435 -4.28 32.05 -4.36
N LYS A 436 -5.18 33.01 -4.35
CA LYS A 436 -5.36 33.95 -3.23
C LYS A 436 -6.77 33.93 -2.70
N LYS A 437 -6.94 34.00 -1.39
CA LYS A 437 -8.26 34.16 -0.76
C LYS A 437 -8.86 35.50 -1.19
N VAL A 438 -10.04 35.47 -1.79
CA VAL A 438 -10.77 36.68 -2.21
C VAL A 438 -12.05 36.90 -1.42
N PHE A 439 -12.63 35.84 -0.86
CA PHE A 439 -13.85 35.92 -0.06
C PHE A 439 -13.89 34.79 0.97
N THR A 440 -14.33 35.11 2.19
CA THR A 440 -14.50 34.12 3.25
C THR A 440 -15.90 34.30 3.84
N LEU A 441 -16.65 33.19 3.91
CA LEU A 441 -17.96 33.15 4.52
C LEU A 441 -17.86 32.40 5.85
N ASP A 442 -18.04 33.15 6.95
CA ASP A 442 -18.02 32.63 8.31
C ASP A 442 -19.44 32.45 8.86
N SER A 443 -19.58 31.74 9.97
CA SER A 443 -20.85 31.60 10.70
C SER A 443 -21.99 31.05 9.81
N LEU A 444 -21.74 29.88 9.24
CA LEU A 444 -22.62 29.27 8.24
C LEU A 444 -24.01 28.90 8.78
N GLY A 445 -24.16 28.65 10.09
CA GLY A 445 -25.39 28.15 10.69
C GLY A 445 -25.61 26.64 10.50
N TYR A 446 -24.67 25.96 9.86
CA TYR A 446 -24.63 24.50 9.67
C TYR A 446 -23.18 24.02 9.59
N GLU A 447 -22.97 22.75 9.82
CA GLU A 447 -21.65 22.11 9.67
C GLU A 447 -21.48 21.65 8.21
N ALA A 448 -20.55 22.30 7.49
CA ALA A 448 -20.26 21.99 6.09
C ALA A 448 -19.38 20.74 5.97
N GLU A 449 -19.66 19.88 4.99
CA GLU A 449 -18.93 18.63 4.75
C GLU A 449 -18.17 18.64 3.42
N VAL A 450 -18.81 19.06 2.35
CA VAL A 450 -18.25 19.00 1.00
C VAL A 450 -18.78 20.14 0.16
N GLY A 451 -17.97 20.58 -0.80
CA GLY A 451 -18.38 21.63 -1.73
C GLY A 451 -18.07 21.25 -3.17
N ALA A 452 -18.82 21.84 -4.08
CA ALA A 452 -18.59 21.79 -5.51
C ALA A 452 -18.85 23.15 -6.13
N ILE A 453 -18.00 23.53 -7.08
CA ILE A 453 -18.16 24.76 -7.85
C ILE A 453 -18.60 24.40 -9.27
N HIS A 454 -19.60 25.11 -9.80
CA HIS A 454 -20.02 24.92 -11.18
C HIS A 454 -18.85 25.22 -12.14
N PRO A 455 -18.60 24.40 -13.17
CA PRO A 455 -17.46 24.58 -14.09
C PRO A 455 -17.37 25.99 -14.69
N GLY A 456 -18.50 26.63 -14.92
CA GLY A 456 -18.57 28.00 -15.42
C GLY A 456 -18.28 29.10 -14.39
N GLY A 457 -18.05 28.73 -13.12
CA GLY A 457 -17.76 29.70 -12.06
C GLY A 457 -18.93 30.54 -11.60
N THR A 458 -20.15 30.09 -11.82
CA THR A 458 -21.38 30.88 -11.54
C THR A 458 -22.04 30.54 -10.21
N THR A 459 -21.87 29.32 -9.72
CA THR A 459 -22.56 28.80 -8.54
C THR A 459 -21.64 27.90 -7.74
N ALA A 460 -21.73 28.00 -6.42
CA ALA A 460 -21.11 27.05 -5.48
C ALA A 460 -22.20 26.31 -4.73
N ALA A 461 -22.04 24.99 -4.61
CA ALA A 461 -22.92 24.13 -3.82
C ALA A 461 -22.15 23.57 -2.63
N VAL A 462 -22.73 23.58 -1.44
CA VAL A 462 -22.11 23.08 -0.22
C VAL A 462 -23.09 22.15 0.50
N GLY A 463 -22.66 20.91 0.68
CA GLY A 463 -23.42 19.90 1.42
C GLY A 463 -23.07 19.93 2.90
N GLY A 464 -24.08 19.86 3.75
CA GLY A 464 -23.94 19.94 5.19
C GLY A 464 -24.48 18.71 5.94
N LYS A 465 -24.15 18.65 7.23
CA LYS A 465 -24.72 17.65 8.15
C LYS A 465 -26.20 17.90 8.47
N ASP A 466 -26.71 19.06 8.12
CA ASP A 466 -28.14 19.39 8.23
C ASP A 466 -29.01 18.71 7.16
N GLU A 467 -28.43 17.79 6.38
CA GLU A 467 -29.10 17.06 5.30
C GLU A 467 -29.60 17.96 4.18
N LYS A 468 -28.90 19.08 3.95
CA LYS A 468 -29.21 20.07 2.93
C LYS A 468 -27.98 20.36 2.06
N ILE A 469 -28.29 20.76 0.81
CA ILE A 469 -27.32 21.35 -0.11
C ILE A 469 -27.61 22.84 -0.18
N HIS A 470 -26.63 23.64 0.24
CA HIS A 470 -26.76 25.12 0.22
C HIS A 470 -26.16 25.66 -1.08
N LEU A 471 -26.90 26.54 -1.75
CA LEU A 471 -26.49 27.12 -3.02
C LEU A 471 -26.11 28.59 -2.83
N TYR A 472 -24.98 28.95 -3.39
CA TYR A 472 -24.43 30.30 -3.36
C TYR A 472 -24.18 30.77 -4.78
N SER A 473 -24.54 32.00 -5.12
CA SER A 473 -24.15 32.59 -6.39
C SER A 473 -22.78 33.24 -6.28
N ILE A 474 -21.99 33.11 -7.34
CA ILE A 474 -20.65 33.72 -7.42
C ILE A 474 -20.81 34.99 -8.26
N GLN A 475 -20.56 36.14 -7.63
CA GLN A 475 -20.63 37.46 -8.26
C GLN A 475 -19.28 38.17 -8.07
N GLY A 476 -18.52 38.27 -9.17
CA GLY A 476 -17.13 38.74 -9.08
C GLY A 476 -16.29 37.83 -8.20
N ASN A 477 -15.75 38.36 -7.12
CA ASN A 477 -14.93 37.63 -6.15
C ASN A 477 -15.67 37.33 -4.85
N THR A 478 -17.00 37.31 -4.86
CA THR A 478 -17.82 37.10 -3.65
C THR A 478 -18.81 35.95 -3.81
N LEU A 479 -19.17 35.33 -2.70
CA LEU A 479 -20.23 34.36 -2.57
C LEU A 479 -21.46 35.05 -1.98
N LYS A 480 -22.58 34.92 -2.64
CA LYS A 480 -23.87 35.45 -2.16
C LYS A 480 -24.82 34.31 -1.82
N ASP A 481 -25.22 34.24 -0.56
CA ASP A 481 -26.28 33.33 -0.12
C ASP A 481 -27.66 33.91 -0.50
N GLU A 482 -28.34 33.27 -1.42
CA GLU A 482 -29.67 33.68 -1.84
C GLU A 482 -30.79 32.92 -1.10
N GLY A 483 -30.43 32.15 -0.06
CA GLY A 483 -31.36 31.37 0.73
C GLY A 483 -31.89 30.12 0.05
N LYS A 484 -31.25 29.69 -1.05
CA LYS A 484 -31.64 28.48 -1.78
C LYS A 484 -31.02 27.26 -1.15
N THR A 485 -31.82 26.27 -0.81
CA THR A 485 -31.36 24.96 -0.31
C THR A 485 -32.10 23.83 -1.04
N ILE A 486 -31.44 22.68 -1.09
CA ILE A 486 -32.03 21.44 -1.62
C ILE A 486 -32.02 20.43 -0.47
N ASP A 487 -33.19 19.84 -0.18
CA ASP A 487 -33.28 18.80 0.84
C ASP A 487 -32.73 17.47 0.31
N ALA A 488 -31.85 16.86 1.07
CA ALA A 488 -31.32 15.52 0.84
C ALA A 488 -31.88 14.53 1.87
N LYS A 489 -31.65 13.25 1.66
CA LYS A 489 -32.10 12.21 2.60
C LYS A 489 -31.14 11.99 3.78
N GLY A 490 -29.90 12.41 3.64
CA GLY A 490 -28.87 12.28 4.66
C GLY A 490 -27.78 13.34 4.52
N THR A 491 -26.77 13.22 5.37
CA THR A 491 -25.56 14.06 5.28
C THR A 491 -24.86 13.82 3.95
N ILE A 492 -24.59 14.88 3.20
CA ILE A 492 -23.85 14.78 1.94
C ILE A 492 -22.41 14.37 2.22
N THR A 493 -21.95 13.30 1.59
CA THR A 493 -20.59 12.79 1.76
C THR A 493 -19.67 13.16 0.61
N GLU A 494 -20.20 13.31 -0.60
CA GLU A 494 -19.49 13.81 -1.76
C GLU A 494 -20.45 14.40 -2.77
N MET A 495 -20.01 15.36 -3.55
CA MET A 495 -20.77 15.91 -4.66
C MET A 495 -19.87 16.54 -5.71
N ALA A 496 -20.35 16.56 -6.94
CA ALA A 496 -19.64 17.17 -8.06
C ALA A 496 -20.60 17.57 -9.16
N TYR A 497 -20.33 18.69 -9.81
CA TYR A 497 -20.98 19.07 -11.06
C TYR A 497 -20.43 18.22 -12.22
N SER A 498 -21.30 17.88 -13.16
CA SER A 498 -20.87 17.26 -14.41
C SER A 498 -19.93 18.19 -15.19
N PRO A 499 -18.98 17.66 -15.99
CA PRO A 499 -18.07 18.50 -16.77
C PRO A 499 -18.77 19.50 -17.70
N ASN A 500 -19.95 19.16 -18.24
CA ASN A 500 -20.73 20.08 -19.08
C ASN A 500 -21.55 21.09 -18.27
N GLY A 501 -21.53 21.03 -16.94
CA GLY A 501 -22.29 21.92 -16.07
C GLY A 501 -23.81 21.69 -16.00
N ALA A 502 -24.32 20.65 -16.67
CA ALA A 502 -25.76 20.40 -16.76
C ALA A 502 -26.37 19.76 -15.50
N TYR A 503 -25.55 19.06 -14.72
CA TYR A 503 -25.99 18.26 -13.56
C TYR A 503 -25.12 18.47 -12.34
N LEU A 504 -25.74 18.32 -11.17
CA LEU A 504 -25.08 18.16 -9.89
C LEU A 504 -25.38 16.77 -9.36
N ALA A 505 -24.36 15.95 -9.14
CA ALA A 505 -24.50 14.64 -8.52
C ALA A 505 -24.06 14.67 -7.07
N THR A 506 -24.76 13.95 -6.20
CA THR A 506 -24.47 13.84 -4.76
C THR A 506 -24.59 12.42 -4.29
N VAL A 507 -23.86 12.09 -3.23
CA VAL A 507 -24.06 10.87 -2.42
C VAL A 507 -24.19 11.27 -0.96
N ASP A 508 -24.97 10.51 -0.19
CA ASP A 508 -25.22 10.80 1.21
C ASP A 508 -25.02 9.57 2.11
N ASP A 509 -25.01 9.78 3.42
CA ASP A 509 -24.80 8.73 4.41
C ASP A 509 -25.99 7.77 4.58
N LYS A 510 -27.12 8.06 3.92
CA LYS A 510 -28.28 7.15 3.81
C LYS A 510 -28.22 6.27 2.56
N LYS A 511 -27.05 6.21 1.90
CA LYS A 511 -26.73 5.33 0.76
C LYS A 511 -27.41 5.72 -0.55
N VAL A 512 -27.86 6.96 -0.67
CA VAL A 512 -28.54 7.48 -1.86
C VAL A 512 -27.57 8.27 -2.71
N ALA A 513 -27.54 7.97 -4.01
CA ALA A 513 -26.95 8.83 -5.03
C ALA A 513 -28.08 9.61 -5.72
N ALA A 514 -27.88 10.88 -5.96
CA ALA A 514 -28.89 11.73 -6.59
C ALA A 514 -28.26 12.64 -7.64
N VAL A 515 -29.00 12.92 -8.72
CA VAL A 515 -28.62 13.86 -9.77
C VAL A 515 -29.68 14.92 -9.87
N TYR A 516 -29.26 16.18 -9.85
CA TYR A 516 -30.13 17.36 -9.98
C TYR A 516 -29.84 18.07 -11.30
N SER A 517 -30.88 18.51 -11.99
CA SER A 517 -30.76 19.29 -13.23
C SER A 517 -30.52 20.78 -12.91
N VAL A 518 -29.41 21.32 -13.40
CA VAL A 518 -29.09 22.76 -13.22
C VAL A 518 -30.05 23.64 -13.99
N ALA A 519 -30.45 23.23 -15.20
CA ALA A 519 -31.38 24.00 -16.06
C ALA A 519 -32.77 24.20 -15.42
N ASP A 520 -33.20 23.26 -14.58
CA ASP A 520 -34.49 23.32 -13.88
C ASP A 520 -34.39 23.98 -12.49
N ASP A 521 -33.33 24.73 -12.25
CA ASP A 521 -33.01 25.32 -10.94
C ASP A 521 -32.99 24.26 -9.82
N TYR A 522 -32.36 23.10 -10.11
CA TYR A 522 -32.23 21.95 -9.23
C TYR A 522 -33.53 21.24 -8.82
N LYS A 523 -34.64 21.52 -9.49
CA LYS A 523 -35.95 20.92 -9.19
C LYS A 523 -36.09 19.50 -9.72
N GLY A 524 -35.49 19.21 -10.87
CA GLY A 524 -35.46 17.85 -11.44
C GLY A 524 -34.48 17.00 -10.67
N LYS A 525 -34.96 15.95 -10.00
CA LYS A 525 -34.14 15.04 -9.17
C LYS A 525 -34.35 13.60 -9.62
N THR A 526 -33.22 12.88 -9.81
CA THR A 526 -33.22 11.44 -10.03
C THR A 526 -32.43 10.77 -8.91
N GLU A 527 -33.00 9.76 -8.30
CA GLU A 527 -32.34 9.00 -7.22
C GLU A 527 -31.89 7.64 -7.72
N TYR A 528 -30.69 7.19 -7.24
CA TYR A 528 -30.06 5.94 -7.60
C TYR A 528 -29.78 5.14 -6.33
N TYR A 529 -30.15 3.87 -6.31
CA TYR A 529 -30.06 2.99 -5.15
C TYR A 529 -29.21 1.76 -5.46
N GLY A 530 -28.39 1.33 -4.53
CA GLY A 530 -27.57 0.15 -4.69
C GLY A 530 -26.58 -0.10 -3.58
N HIS A 531 -25.96 0.92 -3.04
CA HIS A 531 -24.96 0.78 -1.96
C HIS A 531 -25.57 0.17 -0.68
N HIS A 532 -24.82 -0.73 -0.05
CA HIS A 532 -25.19 -1.37 1.22
C HIS A 532 -24.56 -0.68 2.43
N ALA A 533 -23.55 0.14 2.21
CA ALA A 533 -22.93 0.99 3.21
C ALA A 533 -22.71 2.38 2.64
N LYS A 534 -22.25 3.30 3.46
CA LYS A 534 -22.04 4.72 3.13
C LYS A 534 -21.15 4.89 1.90
N PRO A 535 -21.64 5.47 0.79
CA PRO A 535 -20.79 5.90 -0.31
C PRO A 535 -19.99 7.14 0.12
N VAL A 536 -18.73 7.20 -0.29
CA VAL A 536 -17.78 8.25 0.13
C VAL A 536 -17.05 8.92 -1.02
N SER A 537 -17.23 8.42 -2.23
CA SER A 537 -16.57 8.96 -3.43
C SER A 537 -17.55 9.04 -4.60
N LEU A 538 -17.31 10.01 -5.47
CA LEU A 538 -18.12 10.26 -6.65
C LEU A 538 -17.26 10.91 -7.73
N ALA A 539 -17.37 10.45 -8.97
CA ALA A 539 -16.68 11.05 -10.10
C ALA A 539 -17.50 10.94 -11.39
N TRP A 540 -17.52 12.00 -12.16
CA TRP A 540 -18.17 12.07 -13.46
C TRP A 540 -17.28 11.56 -14.58
N SER A 541 -17.87 10.86 -15.54
CA SER A 541 -17.20 10.57 -16.80
C SER A 541 -17.00 11.87 -17.61
N PRO A 542 -15.97 11.94 -18.48
CA PRO A 542 -15.70 13.16 -19.25
C PRO A 542 -16.85 13.61 -20.17
N ASP A 543 -17.65 12.67 -20.63
CA ASP A 543 -18.82 12.95 -21.51
C ASP A 543 -20.07 13.42 -20.74
N SER A 544 -20.04 13.43 -19.42
CA SER A 544 -21.17 13.77 -18.55
C SER A 544 -22.39 12.82 -18.66
N GLU A 545 -22.23 11.65 -19.29
CA GLU A 545 -23.31 10.67 -19.45
C GLU A 545 -23.37 9.66 -18.31
N HIS A 546 -22.24 9.45 -17.63
CA HIS A 546 -22.10 8.51 -16.52
C HIS A 546 -21.41 9.15 -15.33
N PHE A 547 -21.69 8.62 -14.16
CA PHE A 547 -20.92 8.93 -12.96
C PHE A 547 -20.72 7.66 -12.14
N ALA A 548 -19.63 7.60 -11.40
CA ALA A 548 -19.30 6.47 -10.55
C ALA A 548 -19.35 6.86 -9.08
N THR A 549 -19.79 5.93 -8.24
CA THR A 549 -19.80 6.08 -6.78
C THR A 549 -19.10 4.91 -6.14
N GLY A 550 -18.29 5.18 -5.13
CA GLY A 550 -17.55 4.17 -4.35
C GLY A 550 -17.89 4.28 -2.88
N GLY A 551 -17.95 3.15 -2.19
CA GLY A 551 -18.45 3.10 -0.84
C GLY A 551 -17.61 2.30 0.16
N MET A 552 -18.04 2.39 1.40
CA MET A 552 -17.52 1.58 2.51
C MET A 552 -17.91 0.10 2.38
N ASP A 553 -18.81 -0.23 1.46
CA ASP A 553 -19.24 -1.58 1.11
C ASP A 553 -18.29 -2.28 0.10
N MET A 554 -17.12 -1.70 -0.18
CA MET A 554 -16.15 -2.20 -1.18
C MET A 554 -16.66 -2.15 -2.62
N MET A 555 -17.84 -1.60 -2.85
CA MET A 555 -18.50 -1.59 -4.14
C MET A 555 -18.26 -0.29 -4.90
N VAL A 556 -18.23 -0.41 -6.22
CA VAL A 556 -18.34 0.71 -7.14
C VAL A 556 -19.56 0.49 -8.02
N TYR A 557 -20.37 1.51 -8.15
CA TYR A 557 -21.45 1.58 -9.14
C TYR A 557 -21.11 2.61 -10.19
N VAL A 558 -21.37 2.27 -11.45
CA VAL A 558 -21.35 3.22 -12.57
C VAL A 558 -22.78 3.40 -13.01
N TRP A 559 -23.27 4.63 -12.87
CA TRP A 559 -24.65 5.01 -13.12
C TRP A 559 -24.78 5.70 -14.48
N THR A 560 -25.93 5.56 -15.12
CA THR A 560 -26.26 6.26 -16.37
C THR A 560 -27.24 7.39 -16.06
N VAL A 561 -26.92 8.61 -16.50
CA VAL A 561 -27.82 9.75 -16.34
C VAL A 561 -29.08 9.52 -17.14
N GLY A 562 -30.24 9.70 -16.49
CA GLY A 562 -31.56 9.54 -17.12
C GLY A 562 -32.08 8.10 -17.18
N ASP A 563 -31.29 7.11 -16.77
CA ASP A 563 -31.74 5.71 -16.73
C ASP A 563 -31.20 5.02 -15.46
N THR A 564 -32.05 4.90 -14.46
CA THR A 564 -31.71 4.33 -13.15
C THR A 564 -31.49 2.82 -13.17
N ASP A 565 -31.98 2.13 -14.18
CA ASP A 565 -31.87 0.69 -14.31
C ASP A 565 -30.58 0.27 -15.05
N LYS A 566 -30.04 1.16 -15.86
CA LYS A 566 -28.81 0.93 -16.61
C LYS A 566 -27.59 1.30 -15.76
N ARG A 567 -27.04 0.30 -15.08
CA ARG A 567 -25.90 0.47 -14.18
C ARG A 567 -24.91 -0.68 -14.29
N ILE A 568 -23.66 -0.38 -13.97
CA ILE A 568 -22.60 -1.38 -13.81
C ILE A 568 -22.26 -1.47 -12.32
N LYS A 569 -22.31 -2.68 -11.78
CA LYS A 569 -21.92 -2.97 -10.39
C LYS A 569 -20.60 -3.70 -10.40
N ILE A 570 -19.60 -3.16 -9.72
CA ILE A 570 -18.30 -3.79 -9.51
C ILE A 570 -18.20 -4.16 -8.03
N PRO A 571 -18.48 -5.44 -7.67
CA PRO A 571 -18.36 -5.89 -6.29
C PRO A 571 -16.89 -6.12 -5.93
N ASP A 572 -16.55 -6.02 -4.65
CA ASP A 572 -15.20 -6.28 -4.12
C ASP A 572 -14.10 -5.55 -4.91
N THR A 573 -14.35 -4.32 -5.30
CA THR A 573 -13.39 -3.50 -6.08
C THR A 573 -12.04 -3.44 -5.39
N HIS A 574 -12.05 -3.19 -4.08
CA HIS A 574 -10.90 -3.33 -3.18
C HIS A 574 -11.37 -4.13 -1.96
N ARG A 575 -11.16 -5.43 -2.02
CA ARG A 575 -11.72 -6.34 -1.04
C ARG A 575 -11.32 -5.99 0.40
N LEU A 576 -12.28 -5.99 1.31
CA LEU A 576 -12.17 -5.63 2.73
C LEU A 576 -11.72 -4.19 3.02
N HIS A 577 -11.73 -3.32 2.02
CA HIS A 577 -11.32 -1.93 2.17
C HIS A 577 -12.32 -0.96 1.53
N HIS A 578 -12.35 0.27 2.05
CA HIS A 578 -13.17 1.33 1.50
C HIS A 578 -12.62 1.81 0.15
N VAL A 579 -13.51 2.08 -0.80
CA VAL A 579 -13.16 2.78 -2.04
C VAL A 579 -13.15 4.26 -1.73
N SER A 580 -11.97 4.82 -1.49
CA SER A 580 -11.81 6.19 -0.96
C SER A 580 -12.00 7.27 -2.00
N ASP A 581 -11.61 7.02 -3.24
CA ASP A 581 -11.80 7.97 -4.34
C ASP A 581 -11.82 7.29 -5.71
N LEU A 582 -12.34 8.01 -6.70
CA LEU A 582 -12.54 7.58 -8.07
C LEU A 582 -12.11 8.67 -9.04
N ALA A 583 -11.66 8.29 -10.22
CA ALA A 583 -11.39 9.20 -11.32
C ALA A 583 -11.57 8.48 -12.66
N TRP A 584 -11.82 9.23 -13.72
CA TRP A 584 -11.99 8.69 -15.06
C TRP A 584 -10.81 9.11 -15.97
N ILE A 585 -10.27 8.16 -16.71
CA ILE A 585 -9.28 8.42 -17.76
C ILE A 585 -10.00 8.82 -19.05
N ASP A 586 -11.02 8.05 -19.41
CA ASP A 586 -11.92 8.30 -20.53
C ASP A 586 -13.33 7.73 -20.20
N GLY A 587 -14.25 7.76 -21.14
CA GLY A 587 -15.63 7.27 -20.93
C GLY A 587 -15.76 5.77 -20.65
N HIS A 588 -14.70 5.00 -20.86
CA HIS A 588 -14.66 3.55 -20.67
C HIS A 588 -13.61 3.07 -19.67
N THR A 589 -12.82 3.96 -19.09
CA THR A 589 -11.74 3.61 -18.16
C THR A 589 -11.88 4.35 -16.84
N LEU A 590 -12.18 3.61 -15.79
CA LEU A 590 -12.35 4.10 -14.43
C LEU A 590 -11.13 3.74 -13.58
N VAL A 591 -10.69 4.67 -12.75
CA VAL A 591 -9.61 4.48 -11.78
C VAL A 591 -10.19 4.51 -10.37
N THR A 592 -9.83 3.55 -9.55
CA THR A 592 -10.25 3.45 -8.15
C THR A 592 -9.04 3.44 -7.23
N GLY A 593 -9.15 4.13 -6.11
CA GLY A 593 -8.17 4.16 -5.04
C GLY A 593 -8.80 3.76 -3.71
N SER A 594 -7.99 3.20 -2.81
CA SER A 594 -8.52 2.60 -1.59
C SER A 594 -7.58 2.73 -0.40
N HIS A 595 -8.11 2.42 0.77
CA HIS A 595 -7.37 2.29 2.02
C HIS A 595 -6.36 1.13 2.00
N ASP A 596 -6.42 0.23 1.02
CA ASP A 596 -5.39 -0.80 0.80
C ASP A 596 -4.11 -0.25 0.15
N ALA A 597 -4.05 1.06 -0.10
CA ALA A 597 -2.95 1.77 -0.76
C ALA A 597 -2.72 1.35 -2.23
N CYS A 598 -3.67 0.65 -2.83
CA CYS A 598 -3.62 0.23 -4.23
C CYS A 598 -4.48 1.14 -5.12
N ILE A 599 -4.08 1.24 -6.38
CA ILE A 599 -4.84 1.87 -7.45
C ILE A 599 -5.20 0.79 -8.46
N LYS A 600 -6.46 0.76 -8.89
CA LYS A 600 -6.94 -0.17 -9.91
C LYS A 600 -7.56 0.57 -11.08
N GLN A 601 -7.36 0.05 -12.28
CA GLN A 601 -8.01 0.55 -13.48
C GLN A 601 -8.97 -0.50 -14.03
N TRP A 602 -10.14 -0.05 -14.40
CA TRP A 602 -11.23 -0.87 -14.87
C TRP A 602 -11.68 -0.44 -16.25
N THR A 603 -11.81 -1.40 -17.17
CA THR A 603 -12.43 -1.18 -18.47
C THR A 603 -13.93 -1.46 -18.36
N LEU A 604 -14.75 -0.53 -18.83
CA LEU A 604 -16.21 -0.59 -18.76
C LEU A 604 -16.80 -0.84 -20.14
N LYS A 605 -17.82 -1.68 -20.20
CA LYS A 605 -18.59 -2.02 -21.43
C LYS A 605 -20.06 -1.76 -21.14
N TYR A 606 -20.60 -0.74 -21.75
CA TYR A 606 -22.00 -0.33 -21.61
C TYR A 606 -22.94 -1.18 -22.45
#